data_cc926fef3494ed1e7332e52142fd7b4c
#
_entry.id   cc926fef3494ed1e7332e52142fd7b4c
#
_cell.length_a   1.000
_cell.length_b   1.000
_cell.length_c   1.000
_cell.angle_alpha   90.00
_cell.angle_beta   90.00
_cell.angle_gamma   90.00
#
_symmetry.space_group_name_H-M   'P 1'
#
loop_
_entity.id
_entity.type
_entity.pdbx_description
1 polymer ?
#
loop_
_entity_poly.entity_id
_entity_poly.type
_entity_poly.pdbx_seq_one_letter_code
_entity_poly.pdbx_strand_id
1 'polypeptide(L)'
;MTGDNEPGQAVMQAPFTKLNALVPASGLFRLADGTALPYRAWMPADMPKDGPWAVVLALHGMNDSRDAWEYPAPVLAAAGIAVIAPDQRGFGASPSRGYWSGGEAMARDAAAMLRLLRQRYPHSRIFAMGESMGGAVLMLTATLHDAPAVDGYILSAPALWGRSKMNIALRSTLWLALHTIPGARLGPGPVRVKASDNRIALIRLGHDPLTIHKTRVDVIGGVVDLMDQALESAPYVKGPALFLYGAHDELVPKRAMHTAWAALARERGADDNVEVRFAYYPDGYHLLLRDQRRDLPMQDVIAWMMGIAGGRNDIPLPSGADHDAIARLRAAQGR
;
A
#
# COMPACT_ATOMS: atom_id res chain seq x y z
N MET A 1 34.35 -12.91 -19.91
CA MET A 1 33.76 -12.71 -18.59
C MET A 1 32.26 -12.81 -18.80
N THR A 2 31.73 -13.98 -18.64
CA THR A 2 30.31 -14.32 -18.79
C THR A 2 29.65 -13.98 -17.46
N GLY A 3 28.81 -12.92 -17.44
CA GLY A 3 28.02 -12.58 -16.28
C GLY A 3 26.88 -13.59 -16.14
N ASP A 4 26.93 -14.38 -15.10
CA ASP A 4 25.87 -15.26 -14.71
C ASP A 4 24.65 -14.41 -14.28
N ASN A 5 23.69 -14.29 -15.17
CA ASN A 5 22.36 -13.76 -14.83
C ASN A 5 21.66 -14.80 -13.96
N GLU A 6 21.61 -14.56 -12.64
CA GLU A 6 20.78 -15.37 -11.76
C GLU A 6 19.32 -15.35 -12.24
N PRO A 7 18.61 -16.49 -12.26
CA PRO A 7 17.23 -16.58 -12.75
C PRO A 7 16.24 -15.63 -12.05
N GLY A 8 16.55 -15.19 -10.83
CA GLY A 8 15.77 -14.22 -10.07
C GLY A 8 15.84 -12.78 -10.59
N GLN A 9 16.94 -12.38 -11.25
CA GLN A 9 17.09 -11.01 -11.77
C GLN A 9 16.24 -10.75 -13.03
N ALA A 10 15.99 -11.75 -13.86
CA ALA A 10 15.20 -11.59 -15.07
C ALA A 10 13.72 -11.29 -14.79
N VAL A 11 13.16 -11.82 -13.70
CA VAL A 11 11.76 -11.56 -13.26
C VAL A 11 11.61 -10.18 -12.61
N MET A 12 12.72 -9.57 -12.20
CA MET A 12 12.75 -8.30 -11.45
C MET A 12 13.02 -7.07 -12.33
N GLN A 13 13.29 -7.23 -13.62
CA GLN A 13 13.43 -6.10 -14.55
C GLN A 13 12.06 -5.49 -14.90
N ALA A 14 12.08 -4.18 -15.21
CA ALA A 14 10.85 -3.46 -15.53
C ALA A 14 10.08 -4.15 -16.66
N PRO A 15 8.80 -4.52 -16.44
CA PRO A 15 8.02 -5.33 -17.37
C PRO A 15 7.48 -4.55 -18.59
N PHE A 16 7.97 -3.35 -18.83
CA PHE A 16 7.47 -2.48 -19.90
C PHE A 16 8.60 -2.06 -20.86
N THR A 17 8.29 -2.07 -22.15
CA THR A 17 9.24 -1.72 -23.22
C THR A 17 9.46 -0.20 -23.36
N LYS A 18 8.52 0.61 -22.84
CA LYS A 18 8.57 2.08 -22.86
C LYS A 18 8.18 2.65 -21.52
N LEU A 19 8.93 3.62 -21.00
CA LEU A 19 8.70 4.25 -19.70
C LEU A 19 7.35 4.99 -19.62
N ASN A 20 6.84 5.50 -20.72
CA ASN A 20 5.55 6.18 -20.84
C ASN A 20 4.44 5.31 -21.42
N ALA A 21 4.60 3.98 -21.41
CA ALA A 21 3.58 3.09 -21.94
C ALA A 21 2.32 3.15 -21.05
N LEU A 22 1.17 3.39 -21.72
CA LEU A 22 -0.14 3.19 -21.10
C LEU A 22 -0.49 1.70 -21.23
N VAL A 23 -0.52 1.01 -20.08
CA VAL A 23 -0.96 -0.39 -20.04
C VAL A 23 -2.47 -0.42 -19.92
N PRO A 24 -3.19 -1.09 -20.83
CA PRO A 24 -4.65 -1.22 -20.75
C PRO A 24 -5.09 -1.85 -19.44
N ALA A 25 -6.25 -1.45 -18.92
CA ALA A 25 -6.88 -2.12 -17.79
C ALA A 25 -7.29 -3.54 -18.18
N SER A 26 -7.15 -4.48 -17.25
CA SER A 26 -7.61 -5.88 -17.41
C SER A 26 -9.13 -6.00 -17.27
N GLY A 27 -9.77 -5.02 -16.60
CA GLY A 27 -11.22 -4.99 -16.37
C GLY A 27 -11.64 -3.81 -15.50
N LEU A 28 -12.89 -3.83 -15.07
CA LEU A 28 -13.53 -2.77 -14.29
C LEU A 28 -14.22 -3.37 -13.05
N PHE A 29 -13.98 -2.78 -11.88
CA PHE A 29 -14.89 -2.93 -10.76
C PHE A 29 -16.08 -1.98 -10.95
N ARG A 30 -17.29 -2.53 -10.98
CA ARG A 30 -18.53 -1.75 -11.00
C ARG A 30 -19.09 -1.68 -9.60
N LEU A 31 -19.13 -0.48 -9.03
CA LEU A 31 -19.61 -0.22 -7.68
C LEU A 31 -21.10 0.10 -7.69
N ALA A 32 -21.75 0.00 -6.53
CA ALA A 32 -23.20 0.17 -6.40
C ALA A 32 -23.68 1.59 -6.78
N ASP A 33 -22.83 2.61 -6.64
CA ASP A 33 -23.12 3.99 -7.06
C ASP A 33 -22.94 4.25 -8.56
N GLY A 34 -22.67 3.21 -9.35
CA GLY A 34 -22.41 3.27 -10.79
C GLY A 34 -20.96 3.60 -11.15
N THR A 35 -20.10 3.88 -10.19
CA THR A 35 -18.68 4.15 -10.45
C THR A 35 -18.01 2.89 -11.01
N ALA A 36 -17.23 3.07 -12.07
CA ALA A 36 -16.43 2.02 -12.68
C ALA A 36 -14.94 2.31 -12.45
N LEU A 37 -14.27 1.50 -11.66
CA LEU A 37 -12.85 1.64 -11.35
C LEU A 37 -12.04 0.65 -12.19
N PRO A 38 -11.18 1.13 -13.11
CA PRO A 38 -10.30 0.26 -13.88
C PRO A 38 -9.31 -0.47 -12.96
N TYR A 39 -9.04 -1.73 -13.28
CA TYR A 39 -7.99 -2.48 -12.58
C TYR A 39 -7.05 -3.18 -13.54
N ARG A 40 -5.83 -3.46 -13.09
CA ARG A 40 -4.88 -4.38 -13.72
C ARG A 40 -4.83 -5.66 -12.90
N ALA A 41 -4.67 -6.80 -13.59
CA ALA A 41 -4.60 -8.11 -12.98
C ALA A 41 -3.31 -8.83 -13.38
N TRP A 42 -2.68 -9.49 -12.42
CA TRP A 42 -1.60 -10.44 -12.63
C TRP A 42 -2.07 -11.78 -12.09
N MET A 43 -2.16 -12.76 -12.97
CA MET A 43 -2.66 -14.09 -12.65
C MET A 43 -1.51 -15.07 -12.66
N PRO A 44 -1.52 -16.11 -11.78
CA PRO A 44 -0.60 -17.23 -11.87
C PRO A 44 -0.67 -17.90 -13.24
N ALA A 45 0.49 -18.30 -13.78
CA ALA A 45 0.56 -19.01 -15.07
C ALA A 45 -0.13 -20.37 -15.01
N ASP A 46 0.12 -21.12 -13.93
CA ASP A 46 -0.46 -22.43 -13.66
C ASP A 46 -1.58 -22.30 -12.62
N MET A 47 -2.74 -21.82 -13.07
CA MET A 47 -3.88 -21.63 -12.18
C MET A 47 -4.70 -22.91 -12.07
N PRO A 48 -4.94 -23.44 -10.84
CA PRO A 48 -5.84 -24.55 -10.61
C PRO A 48 -7.27 -24.26 -11.11
N LYS A 49 -8.06 -25.29 -11.38
CA LYS A 49 -9.47 -25.15 -11.80
C LYS A 49 -10.31 -24.36 -10.78
N ASP A 50 -10.01 -24.53 -9.51
CA ASP A 50 -10.72 -23.87 -8.39
C ASP A 50 -10.21 -22.44 -8.11
N GLY A 51 -9.29 -21.92 -8.94
CA GLY A 51 -8.69 -20.60 -8.82
C GLY A 51 -7.32 -20.61 -8.12
N PRO A 52 -6.70 -19.42 -7.93
CA PRO A 52 -5.44 -19.28 -7.20
C PRO A 52 -5.64 -19.59 -5.72
N TRP A 53 -4.58 -20.03 -5.01
CA TRP A 53 -4.69 -20.27 -3.57
C TRP A 53 -4.97 -18.98 -2.77
N ALA A 54 -4.52 -17.83 -3.29
CA ALA A 54 -4.80 -16.51 -2.71
C ALA A 54 -5.04 -15.45 -3.79
N VAL A 55 -5.84 -14.44 -3.43
CA VAL A 55 -6.09 -13.24 -4.22
C VAL A 55 -5.79 -12.02 -3.37
N VAL A 56 -5.03 -11.07 -3.92
CA VAL A 56 -4.68 -9.80 -3.28
C VAL A 56 -5.41 -8.67 -3.99
N LEU A 57 -6.21 -7.88 -3.23
CA LEU A 57 -6.60 -6.53 -3.64
C LEU A 57 -5.45 -5.59 -3.30
N ALA A 58 -4.84 -4.94 -4.30
CA ALA A 58 -3.63 -4.14 -4.12
C ALA A 58 -3.88 -2.65 -4.38
N LEU A 59 -3.86 -1.81 -3.32
CA LEU A 59 -4.16 -0.38 -3.37
C LEU A 59 -2.90 0.48 -3.41
N HIS A 60 -2.78 1.31 -4.43
CA HIS A 60 -1.62 2.18 -4.67
C HIS A 60 -1.56 3.41 -3.74
N GLY A 61 -0.42 4.11 -3.71
CA GLY A 61 -0.21 5.36 -3.00
C GLY A 61 -0.86 6.59 -3.67
N MET A 62 -0.76 7.76 -3.00
CA MET A 62 -1.25 9.03 -3.52
C MET A 62 -0.61 9.35 -4.87
N ASN A 63 -1.41 9.88 -5.80
CA ASN A 63 -1.01 10.28 -7.15
C ASN A 63 -0.55 9.15 -8.08
N ASP A 64 -0.48 7.92 -7.61
CA ASP A 64 -0.10 6.73 -8.36
C ASP A 64 -1.33 6.08 -9.03
N SER A 65 -1.20 4.88 -9.51
CA SER A 65 -2.21 4.15 -10.26
C SER A 65 -2.09 2.63 -10.03
N ARG A 66 -2.94 1.86 -10.70
CA ARG A 66 -2.84 0.40 -10.78
C ARG A 66 -1.45 -0.11 -11.19
N ASP A 67 -0.65 0.70 -11.90
CA ASP A 67 0.69 0.34 -12.36
C ASP A 67 1.75 0.41 -11.25
N ALA A 68 1.42 0.90 -10.05
CA ALA A 68 2.25 0.81 -8.84
C ALA A 68 2.75 -0.62 -8.57
N TRP A 69 1.98 -1.60 -9.00
CA TRP A 69 2.18 -3.01 -8.70
C TRP A 69 2.95 -3.78 -9.78
N GLU A 70 3.50 -3.09 -10.79
CA GLU A 70 4.27 -3.69 -11.89
C GLU A 70 5.49 -4.52 -11.42
N TYR A 71 6.11 -4.14 -10.29
CA TYR A 71 7.24 -4.85 -9.72
C TYR A 71 6.82 -5.98 -8.76
N PRO A 72 5.99 -5.73 -7.74
CA PRO A 72 5.63 -6.78 -6.76
C PRO A 72 4.64 -7.81 -7.31
N ALA A 73 3.69 -7.42 -8.17
CA ALA A 73 2.63 -8.33 -8.60
C ALA A 73 3.11 -9.53 -9.42
N PRO A 74 4.09 -9.42 -10.34
CA PRO A 74 4.65 -10.60 -11.02
C PRO A 74 5.29 -11.62 -10.06
N VAL A 75 5.93 -11.14 -8.98
CA VAL A 75 6.54 -12.01 -7.96
C VAL A 75 5.46 -12.78 -7.20
N LEU A 76 4.37 -12.11 -6.81
CA LEU A 76 3.21 -12.74 -6.18
C LEU A 76 2.54 -13.74 -7.11
N ALA A 77 2.37 -13.38 -8.40
CA ALA A 77 1.77 -14.27 -9.39
C ALA A 77 2.60 -15.55 -9.59
N ALA A 78 3.92 -15.45 -9.60
CA ALA A 78 4.83 -16.59 -9.65
C ALA A 78 4.72 -17.49 -8.41
N ALA A 79 4.29 -16.95 -7.26
CA ALA A 79 4.00 -17.70 -6.04
C ALA A 79 2.55 -18.26 -5.97
N GLY A 80 1.81 -18.22 -7.08
CA GLY A 80 0.44 -18.73 -7.15
C GLY A 80 -0.64 -17.80 -6.58
N ILE A 81 -0.33 -16.51 -6.42
CA ILE A 81 -1.19 -15.48 -5.84
C ILE A 81 -1.67 -14.54 -6.96
N ALA A 82 -2.98 -14.45 -7.18
CA ALA A 82 -3.52 -13.46 -8.10
C ALA A 82 -3.49 -12.06 -7.46
N VAL A 83 -3.07 -11.05 -8.23
CA VAL A 83 -3.05 -9.64 -7.78
C VAL A 83 -4.02 -8.84 -8.62
N ILE A 84 -4.93 -8.14 -7.99
CA ILE A 84 -5.91 -7.25 -8.61
C ILE A 84 -5.69 -5.84 -8.07
N ALA A 85 -5.19 -4.95 -8.92
CA ALA A 85 -4.81 -3.58 -8.56
C ALA A 85 -5.75 -2.57 -9.25
N PRO A 86 -6.71 -1.97 -8.54
CA PRO A 86 -7.57 -0.93 -9.10
C PRO A 86 -6.88 0.44 -9.14
N ASP A 87 -7.32 1.28 -10.05
CA ASP A 87 -7.17 2.73 -9.89
C ASP A 87 -8.19 3.19 -8.85
N GLN A 88 -7.71 3.66 -7.72
CA GLN A 88 -8.59 4.14 -6.66
C GLN A 88 -9.35 5.41 -7.11
N ARG A 89 -10.54 5.64 -6.55
CA ARG A 89 -11.36 6.81 -6.83
C ARG A 89 -10.54 8.11 -6.69
N GLY A 90 -10.53 8.95 -7.73
CA GLY A 90 -9.74 10.18 -7.79
C GLY A 90 -8.35 10.03 -8.40
N PHE A 91 -7.88 8.81 -8.66
CA PHE A 91 -6.52 8.53 -9.14
C PHE A 91 -6.52 7.65 -10.39
N GLY A 92 -5.34 7.48 -10.99
CA GLY A 92 -5.15 6.65 -12.18
C GLY A 92 -6.04 7.05 -13.35
N ALA A 93 -6.81 6.12 -13.89
CA ALA A 93 -7.83 6.35 -14.94
C ALA A 93 -9.26 6.31 -14.39
N SER A 94 -9.46 6.54 -13.08
CA SER A 94 -10.80 6.61 -12.50
C SER A 94 -11.59 7.82 -13.04
N PRO A 95 -12.94 7.76 -13.11
CA PRO A 95 -13.76 8.85 -13.65
C PRO A 95 -13.57 10.19 -12.94
N SER A 96 -13.22 10.19 -11.63
CA SER A 96 -13.01 11.38 -10.80
C SER A 96 -11.54 11.79 -10.68
N ARG A 97 -10.67 11.39 -11.64
CA ARG A 97 -9.23 11.68 -11.61
C ARG A 97 -8.92 13.14 -11.28
N GLY A 98 -8.08 13.33 -10.27
CA GLY A 98 -7.60 14.62 -9.78
C GLY A 98 -8.51 15.33 -8.78
N TYR A 99 -9.57 14.66 -8.31
CA TYR A 99 -10.47 15.15 -7.27
C TYR A 99 -10.47 14.22 -6.06
N TRP A 100 -10.59 14.79 -4.87
CA TRP A 100 -10.68 14.02 -3.63
C TRP A 100 -12.11 13.53 -3.40
N SER A 101 -12.26 12.25 -3.12
CA SER A 101 -13.58 11.63 -2.93
C SER A 101 -13.89 11.31 -1.47
N GLY A 102 -12.96 11.54 -0.56
CA GLY A 102 -13.08 11.22 0.86
C GLY A 102 -12.51 9.86 1.27
N GLY A 103 -11.84 9.82 2.41
CA GLY A 103 -11.23 8.60 2.94
C GLY A 103 -12.26 7.49 3.18
N GLU A 104 -13.41 7.84 3.75
CA GLU A 104 -14.51 6.89 3.99
C GLU A 104 -15.09 6.32 2.70
N ALA A 105 -15.27 7.14 1.66
CA ALA A 105 -15.75 6.66 0.37
C ALA A 105 -14.75 5.66 -0.25
N MET A 106 -13.45 5.96 -0.20
CA MET A 106 -12.41 5.07 -0.67
C MET A 106 -12.34 3.76 0.13
N ALA A 107 -12.54 3.81 1.45
CA ALA A 107 -12.61 2.63 2.30
C ALA A 107 -13.83 1.75 1.96
N ARG A 108 -14.99 2.36 1.70
CA ARG A 108 -16.19 1.64 1.23
C ARG A 108 -16.00 1.03 -0.16
N ASP A 109 -15.32 1.72 -1.06
CA ASP A 109 -14.95 1.17 -2.38
C ASP A 109 -14.06 -0.07 -2.22
N ALA A 110 -13.03 0.00 -1.35
CA ALA A 110 -12.16 -1.13 -1.06
C ALA A 110 -12.96 -2.31 -0.47
N ALA A 111 -13.86 -2.04 0.48
CA ALA A 111 -14.74 -3.06 1.06
C ALA A 111 -15.64 -3.72 0.00
N ALA A 112 -16.22 -2.94 -0.91
CA ALA A 112 -17.04 -3.46 -2.01
C ALA A 112 -16.21 -4.34 -2.96
N MET A 113 -15.00 -3.89 -3.34
CA MET A 113 -14.10 -4.67 -4.19
C MET A 113 -13.67 -5.98 -3.54
N LEU A 114 -13.36 -5.99 -2.23
CA LEU A 114 -13.03 -7.20 -1.48
C LEU A 114 -14.19 -8.20 -1.45
N ARG A 115 -15.44 -7.72 -1.28
CA ARG A 115 -16.64 -8.58 -1.36
C ARG A 115 -16.82 -9.18 -2.75
N LEU A 116 -16.61 -8.40 -3.82
CA LEU A 116 -16.67 -8.89 -5.20
C LEU A 116 -15.59 -9.94 -5.47
N LEU A 117 -14.36 -9.76 -4.94
CA LEU A 117 -13.30 -10.76 -5.06
C LEU A 117 -13.64 -12.05 -4.29
N ARG A 118 -14.19 -11.94 -3.08
CA ARG A 118 -14.65 -13.12 -2.32
C ARG A 118 -15.74 -13.91 -3.07
N GLN A 119 -16.68 -13.21 -3.72
CA GLN A 119 -17.72 -13.86 -4.54
C GLN A 119 -17.12 -14.54 -5.77
N ARG A 120 -16.14 -13.90 -6.42
CA ARG A 120 -15.49 -14.43 -7.63
C ARG A 120 -14.55 -15.59 -7.35
N TYR A 121 -13.91 -15.61 -6.17
CA TYR A 121 -12.90 -16.58 -5.76
C TYR A 121 -13.27 -17.18 -4.39
N PRO A 122 -14.37 -17.96 -4.30
CA PRO A 122 -14.90 -18.44 -3.02
C PRO A 122 -13.96 -19.40 -2.28
N HIS A 123 -13.08 -20.08 -3.01
CA HIS A 123 -12.12 -21.05 -2.45
C HIS A 123 -10.73 -20.47 -2.19
N SER A 124 -10.46 -19.24 -2.63
CA SER A 124 -9.18 -18.57 -2.42
C SER A 124 -9.14 -17.83 -1.09
N ARG A 125 -7.94 -17.72 -0.49
CA ARG A 125 -7.70 -16.74 0.56
C ARG A 125 -7.73 -15.33 -0.02
N ILE A 126 -8.37 -14.38 0.66
CA ILE A 126 -8.46 -12.99 0.22
C ILE A 126 -7.63 -12.11 1.14
N PHE A 127 -6.60 -11.49 0.58
CA PHE A 127 -5.77 -10.52 1.28
C PHE A 127 -5.98 -9.11 0.69
N ALA A 128 -5.75 -8.11 1.53
CA ALA A 128 -5.72 -6.70 1.12
C ALA A 128 -4.32 -6.13 1.35
N MET A 129 -3.70 -5.59 0.29
CA MET A 129 -2.37 -4.99 0.34
C MET A 129 -2.44 -3.52 -0.04
N GLY A 130 -1.81 -2.63 0.74
CA GLY A 130 -1.83 -1.20 0.46
C GLY A 130 -0.48 -0.55 0.69
N GLU A 131 -0.08 0.31 -0.24
CA GLU A 131 1.11 1.14 -0.13
C GLU A 131 0.70 2.56 0.24
N SER A 132 1.33 3.16 1.26
CA SER A 132 1.16 4.58 1.63
C SER A 132 -0.33 4.94 1.85
N MET A 133 -0.91 5.82 1.02
CA MET A 133 -2.34 6.16 1.04
C MET A 133 -3.23 4.92 0.95
N GLY A 134 -2.90 3.95 0.08
CA GLY A 134 -3.64 2.69 -0.01
C GLY A 134 -3.64 1.90 1.29
N GLY A 135 -2.53 1.93 2.04
CA GLY A 135 -2.43 1.35 3.38
C GLY A 135 -3.36 2.05 4.38
N ALA A 136 -3.41 3.39 4.36
CA ALA A 136 -4.33 4.16 5.21
C ALA A 136 -5.80 3.87 4.88
N VAL A 137 -6.16 3.77 3.59
CA VAL A 137 -7.51 3.37 3.15
C VAL A 137 -7.87 1.98 3.69
N LEU A 138 -6.96 1.01 3.63
CA LEU A 138 -7.21 -0.33 4.15
C LEU A 138 -7.36 -0.36 5.68
N MET A 139 -6.66 0.49 6.41
CA MET A 139 -6.86 0.62 7.87
C MET A 139 -8.28 1.10 8.18
N LEU A 140 -8.79 2.10 7.45
CA LEU A 140 -10.19 2.51 7.57
C LEU A 140 -11.15 1.39 7.17
N THR A 141 -10.85 0.68 6.07
CA THR A 141 -11.66 -0.47 5.61
C THR A 141 -11.81 -1.53 6.69
N ALA A 142 -10.71 -1.84 7.39
CA ALA A 142 -10.68 -2.85 8.45
C ALA A 142 -11.50 -2.45 9.69
N THR A 143 -11.81 -1.16 9.87
CA THR A 143 -12.58 -0.65 11.01
C THR A 143 -14.04 -0.34 10.68
N LEU A 144 -14.47 -0.50 9.44
CA LEU A 144 -15.87 -0.34 9.07
C LEU A 144 -16.75 -1.28 9.89
N HIS A 145 -17.95 -0.85 10.24
CA HIS A 145 -18.93 -1.68 10.97
C HIS A 145 -19.23 -2.99 10.21
N ASP A 146 -19.34 -2.91 8.89
CA ASP A 146 -19.59 -4.01 7.97
C ASP A 146 -18.30 -4.40 7.19
N ALA A 147 -17.13 -4.31 7.84
CA ALA A 147 -15.86 -4.66 7.24
C ALA A 147 -15.91 -6.05 6.59
N PRO A 148 -15.42 -6.21 5.34
CA PRO A 148 -15.42 -7.51 4.69
C PRO A 148 -14.46 -8.47 5.41
N ALA A 149 -14.84 -9.74 5.46
CA ALA A 149 -13.94 -10.78 5.95
C ALA A 149 -12.78 -10.97 4.97
N VAL A 150 -11.56 -10.67 5.42
CA VAL A 150 -10.31 -10.91 4.71
C VAL A 150 -9.41 -11.81 5.57
N ASP A 151 -8.52 -12.53 4.92
CA ASP A 151 -7.58 -13.42 5.61
C ASP A 151 -6.41 -12.63 6.21
N GLY A 152 -6.12 -11.43 5.70
CA GLY A 152 -5.15 -10.52 6.30
C GLY A 152 -4.90 -9.23 5.52
N TYR A 153 -4.29 -8.26 6.19
CA TYR A 153 -3.89 -6.96 5.65
C TYR A 153 -2.36 -6.85 5.56
N ILE A 154 -1.83 -6.38 4.44
CA ILE A 154 -0.42 -6.06 4.25
C ILE A 154 -0.31 -4.55 4.02
N LEU A 155 0.33 -3.84 4.94
CA LEU A 155 0.35 -2.39 5.00
C LEU A 155 1.81 -1.89 4.85
N SER A 156 2.19 -1.55 3.61
CA SER A 156 3.53 -1.06 3.28
C SER A 156 3.61 0.45 3.48
N ALA A 157 4.41 0.88 4.45
CA ALA A 157 4.60 2.28 4.80
C ALA A 157 3.28 3.09 4.82
N PRO A 158 2.24 2.61 5.54
CA PRO A 158 0.93 3.25 5.48
C PRO A 158 1.02 4.73 5.88
N ALA A 159 0.22 5.57 5.23
CA ALA A 159 0.24 7.01 5.45
C ALA A 159 -0.40 7.37 6.81
N LEU A 160 0.44 7.53 7.84
CA LEU A 160 0.04 7.72 9.25
C LEU A 160 0.58 9.04 9.84
N TRP A 161 0.84 10.02 9.00
CA TRP A 161 1.37 11.33 9.43
C TRP A 161 0.28 12.41 9.39
N GLY A 162 -0.63 12.37 10.36
CA GLY A 162 -1.72 13.32 10.49
C GLY A 162 -1.32 14.71 11.02
N ARG A 163 -2.29 15.64 11.05
CA ARG A 163 -2.12 17.03 11.51
C ARG A 163 -1.53 17.15 12.91
N SER A 164 -1.87 16.21 13.80
CA SER A 164 -1.36 16.19 15.18
C SER A 164 0.18 16.06 15.26
N LYS A 165 0.80 15.58 14.18
CA LYS A 165 2.26 15.39 14.07
C LYS A 165 2.94 16.47 13.22
N MET A 166 2.18 17.34 12.56
CA MET A 166 2.70 18.49 11.80
C MET A 166 3.04 19.65 12.74
N ASN A 167 4.10 20.39 12.39
CA ASN A 167 4.39 21.64 13.08
C ASN A 167 3.31 22.71 12.77
N ILE A 168 3.20 23.72 13.65
CA ILE A 168 2.12 24.71 13.56
C ILE A 168 2.18 25.55 12.26
N ALA A 169 3.38 25.84 11.75
CA ALA A 169 3.55 26.60 10.52
C ALA A 169 2.98 25.83 9.32
N LEU A 170 3.31 24.55 9.19
CA LEU A 170 2.80 23.70 8.12
C LEU A 170 1.27 23.53 8.21
N ARG A 171 0.72 23.35 9.43
CA ARG A 171 -0.73 23.28 9.65
C ARG A 171 -1.43 24.56 9.22
N SER A 172 -0.89 25.73 9.63
CA SER A 172 -1.47 27.04 9.28
C SER A 172 -1.39 27.31 7.78
N THR A 173 -0.27 26.96 7.13
CA THR A 173 -0.11 27.08 5.68
C THR A 173 -1.10 26.20 4.94
N LEU A 174 -1.25 24.95 5.33
CA LEU A 174 -2.23 24.02 4.73
C LEU A 174 -3.66 24.54 4.94
N TRP A 175 -4.00 24.99 6.15
CA TRP A 175 -5.31 25.57 6.46
C TRP A 175 -5.61 26.78 5.57
N LEU A 176 -4.68 27.73 5.48
CA LEU A 176 -4.85 28.91 4.64
C LEU A 176 -5.03 28.54 3.17
N ALA A 177 -4.21 27.64 2.63
CA ALA A 177 -4.29 27.21 1.25
C ALA A 177 -5.64 26.52 0.96
N LEU A 178 -6.15 25.68 1.87
CA LEU A 178 -7.45 25.02 1.74
C LEU A 178 -8.63 26.01 1.70
N HIS A 179 -8.52 27.15 2.44
CA HIS A 179 -9.59 28.15 2.49
C HIS A 179 -9.49 29.22 1.40
N THR A 180 -8.31 29.39 0.77
CA THR A 180 -8.10 30.46 -0.23
C THR A 180 -7.97 29.94 -1.65
N ILE A 181 -7.29 28.81 -1.86
CA ILE A 181 -6.96 28.26 -3.18
C ILE A 181 -7.16 26.74 -3.27
N PRO A 182 -8.28 26.16 -2.80
CA PRO A 182 -8.44 24.69 -2.74
C PRO A 182 -8.29 23.99 -4.08
N GLY A 183 -8.67 24.64 -5.16
CA GLY A 183 -8.56 24.12 -6.54
C GLY A 183 -7.19 24.30 -7.19
N ALA A 184 -6.26 25.04 -6.57
CA ALA A 184 -4.92 25.22 -7.13
C ALA A 184 -4.18 23.89 -7.21
N ARG A 185 -3.39 23.71 -8.29
CA ARG A 185 -2.63 22.50 -8.55
C ARG A 185 -1.15 22.75 -8.26
N LEU A 186 -0.62 22.04 -7.26
CA LEU A 186 0.78 22.12 -6.85
C LEU A 186 1.57 21.00 -7.53
N GLY A 187 2.67 21.35 -8.17
CA GLY A 187 3.66 20.41 -8.67
C GLY A 187 4.62 19.93 -7.57
N PRO A 188 5.62 19.12 -7.92
CA PRO A 188 6.67 18.73 -6.99
C PRO A 188 7.31 19.96 -6.35
N GLY A 189 7.44 19.96 -5.02
CA GLY A 189 8.09 21.02 -4.28
C GLY A 189 9.60 21.08 -4.53
N PRO A 190 10.29 22.12 -4.02
CA PRO A 190 11.75 22.25 -4.15
C PRO A 190 12.52 21.18 -3.35
N VAL A 191 11.87 20.56 -2.35
CA VAL A 191 12.46 19.50 -1.53
C VAL A 191 12.39 18.20 -2.30
N ARG A 192 13.57 17.63 -2.60
CA ARG A 192 13.66 16.32 -3.22
C ARG A 192 13.55 15.24 -2.15
N VAL A 193 12.45 14.53 -2.15
CA VAL A 193 12.22 13.35 -1.31
C VAL A 193 12.61 12.11 -2.10
N LYS A 194 13.43 11.24 -1.49
CA LYS A 194 13.84 9.99 -2.11
C LYS A 194 12.85 8.89 -1.71
N ALA A 195 11.88 8.61 -2.59
CA ALA A 195 10.85 7.61 -2.32
C ALA A 195 11.35 6.15 -2.50
N SER A 196 12.42 5.93 -3.28
CA SER A 196 13.01 4.61 -3.53
C SER A 196 14.49 4.75 -3.91
N ASP A 197 15.29 3.70 -3.75
CA ASP A 197 16.64 3.59 -4.32
C ASP A 197 16.64 3.02 -5.75
N ASN A 198 15.50 2.51 -6.22
CA ASN A 198 15.33 2.00 -7.58
C ASN A 198 15.06 3.16 -8.56
N ARG A 199 16.14 3.65 -9.17
CA ARG A 199 16.05 4.76 -10.13
C ARG A 199 15.12 4.46 -11.31
N ILE A 200 15.07 3.22 -11.80
CA ILE A 200 14.22 2.85 -12.93
C ILE A 200 12.76 2.93 -12.54
N ALA A 201 12.40 2.44 -11.35
CA ALA A 201 11.02 2.56 -10.83
C ALA A 201 10.60 4.03 -10.67
N LEU A 202 11.49 4.90 -10.17
CA LEU A 202 11.21 6.34 -10.05
C LEU A 202 11.05 7.03 -11.42
N ILE A 203 11.88 6.68 -12.41
CA ILE A 203 11.75 7.21 -13.77
C ILE A 203 10.43 6.73 -14.38
N ARG A 204 10.08 5.45 -14.23
CA ARG A 204 8.81 4.92 -14.72
C ARG A 204 7.62 5.65 -14.07
N LEU A 205 7.61 5.80 -12.75
CA LEU A 205 6.57 6.55 -12.02
C LEU A 205 6.44 7.99 -12.54
N GLY A 206 7.57 8.65 -12.82
CA GLY A 206 7.60 10.01 -13.36
C GLY A 206 7.15 10.15 -14.83
N HIS A 207 7.07 9.05 -15.60
CA HIS A 207 6.64 9.04 -16.99
C HIS A 207 5.32 8.30 -17.22
N ASP A 208 4.78 7.67 -16.19
CA ASP A 208 3.50 6.97 -16.28
C ASP A 208 2.36 7.97 -16.59
N PRO A 209 1.61 7.77 -17.68
CA PRO A 209 0.51 8.64 -18.04
C PRO A 209 -0.65 8.62 -17.01
N LEU A 210 -0.69 7.61 -16.16
CA LEU A 210 -1.68 7.49 -15.08
C LEU A 210 -1.28 8.24 -13.81
N THR A 211 0.00 8.55 -13.61
CA THR A 211 0.49 9.32 -12.45
C THR A 211 -0.01 10.78 -12.50
N ILE A 212 -0.40 11.31 -11.36
CA ILE A 212 -0.82 12.71 -11.20
C ILE A 212 0.37 13.55 -10.77
N HIS A 213 0.88 14.41 -11.67
CA HIS A 213 2.06 15.24 -11.41
C HIS A 213 1.78 16.59 -10.75
N LYS A 214 0.53 17.04 -10.81
CA LYS A 214 0.08 18.29 -10.16
C LYS A 214 -1.18 18.03 -9.36
N THR A 215 -1.04 18.09 -8.06
CA THR A 215 -2.09 17.73 -7.11
C THR A 215 -2.84 18.97 -6.64
N ARG A 216 -4.16 18.90 -6.60
CA ARG A 216 -5.01 19.96 -6.05
C ARG A 216 -4.77 20.09 -4.54
N VAL A 217 -4.88 21.30 -4.03
CA VAL A 217 -4.71 21.60 -2.59
C VAL A 217 -5.75 20.86 -1.75
N ASP A 218 -7.00 20.77 -2.22
CA ASP A 218 -8.08 20.03 -1.54
C ASP A 218 -7.80 18.52 -1.49
N VAL A 219 -7.16 17.93 -2.51
CA VAL A 219 -6.71 16.53 -2.49
C VAL A 219 -5.61 16.33 -1.44
N ILE A 220 -4.63 17.25 -1.35
CA ILE A 220 -3.59 17.21 -0.32
C ILE A 220 -4.22 17.26 1.08
N GLY A 221 -5.16 18.18 1.30
CA GLY A 221 -5.90 18.28 2.56
C GLY A 221 -6.67 17.01 2.91
N GLY A 222 -7.36 16.44 1.92
CA GLY A 222 -8.10 15.20 2.09
C GLY A 222 -7.21 14.00 2.43
N VAL A 223 -6.03 13.90 1.84
CA VAL A 223 -5.06 12.84 2.22
C VAL A 223 -4.56 13.06 3.65
N VAL A 224 -4.34 14.30 4.09
CA VAL A 224 -3.98 14.60 5.48
C VAL A 224 -5.11 14.23 6.44
N ASP A 225 -6.39 14.45 6.06
CA ASP A 225 -7.54 13.99 6.83
C ASP A 225 -7.57 12.45 6.93
N LEU A 226 -7.32 11.75 5.82
CA LEU A 226 -7.20 10.30 5.79
C LEU A 226 -6.09 9.80 6.72
N MET A 227 -4.94 10.47 6.75
CA MET A 227 -3.82 10.12 7.65
C MET A 227 -4.21 10.23 9.13
N ASP A 228 -4.95 11.29 9.51
CA ASP A 228 -5.47 11.44 10.87
C ASP A 228 -6.45 10.30 11.20
N GLN A 229 -7.42 10.03 10.32
CA GLN A 229 -8.40 8.96 10.48
C GLN A 229 -7.74 7.58 10.58
N ALA A 230 -6.74 7.30 9.73
CA ALA A 230 -6.00 6.04 9.77
C ALA A 230 -5.22 5.86 11.08
N LEU A 231 -4.60 6.94 11.58
CA LEU A 231 -3.88 6.91 12.85
C LEU A 231 -4.84 6.67 14.03
N GLU A 232 -6.01 7.31 14.02
CA GLU A 232 -7.06 7.12 15.03
C GLU A 232 -7.68 5.71 14.96
N SER A 233 -7.83 5.16 13.75
CA SER A 233 -8.38 3.82 13.54
C SER A 233 -7.38 2.69 13.85
N ALA A 234 -6.09 2.99 13.95
CA ALA A 234 -5.04 1.99 14.11
C ALA A 234 -5.30 0.98 15.24
N PRO A 235 -5.73 1.37 16.47
CA PRO A 235 -6.03 0.43 17.53
C PRO A 235 -7.16 -0.56 17.23
N TYR A 236 -8.03 -0.21 16.28
CA TYR A 236 -9.28 -0.93 15.99
C TYR A 236 -9.23 -1.75 14.69
N VAL A 237 -8.08 -1.82 14.02
CA VAL A 237 -7.90 -2.64 12.80
C VAL A 237 -8.20 -4.11 13.12
N LYS A 238 -9.17 -4.73 12.48
CA LYS A 238 -9.58 -6.12 12.72
C LYS A 238 -8.84 -7.08 11.80
N GLY A 239 -8.52 -8.27 12.33
CA GLY A 239 -7.88 -9.36 11.59
C GLY A 239 -6.33 -9.30 11.58
N PRO A 240 -5.69 -10.36 11.06
CA PRO A 240 -4.24 -10.39 10.94
C PRO A 240 -3.72 -9.25 10.06
N ALA A 241 -2.64 -8.61 10.49
CA ALA A 241 -2.03 -7.53 9.74
C ALA A 241 -0.50 -7.57 9.80
N LEU A 242 0.15 -7.37 8.64
CA LEU A 242 1.59 -7.22 8.51
C LEU A 242 1.91 -5.78 8.11
N PHE A 243 2.61 -5.06 8.98
CA PHE A 243 3.10 -3.70 8.72
C PHE A 243 4.56 -3.76 8.28
N LEU A 244 4.87 -3.17 7.13
CA LEU A 244 6.21 -3.06 6.57
C LEU A 244 6.67 -1.61 6.62
N TYR A 245 7.91 -1.35 7.05
CA TYR A 245 8.46 0.01 7.07
C TYR A 245 9.95 0.05 6.81
N GLY A 246 10.38 0.95 5.92
CA GLY A 246 11.76 1.18 5.55
C GLY A 246 12.44 2.26 6.39
N ALA A 247 13.68 2.05 6.80
CA ALA A 247 14.44 3.00 7.62
C ALA A 247 14.77 4.32 6.91
N HIS A 248 14.78 4.33 5.57
CA HIS A 248 15.03 5.49 4.72
C HIS A 248 13.74 6.11 4.17
N ASP A 249 12.59 5.83 4.78
CA ASP A 249 11.33 6.49 4.43
C ASP A 249 11.39 7.97 4.83
N GLU A 250 11.37 8.85 3.82
CA GLU A 250 11.35 10.31 3.97
C GLU A 250 9.94 10.91 3.86
N LEU A 251 8.92 10.09 3.53
CA LEU A 251 7.53 10.53 3.36
C LEU A 251 6.70 10.31 4.62
N VAL A 252 6.85 9.18 5.28
CA VAL A 252 6.22 8.89 6.56
C VAL A 252 7.27 8.93 7.66
N PRO A 253 7.26 9.94 8.56
CA PRO A 253 8.29 10.06 9.59
C PRO A 253 8.33 8.86 10.53
N LYS A 254 9.53 8.37 10.85
CA LYS A 254 9.78 7.27 11.81
C LYS A 254 9.01 7.44 13.13
N ARG A 255 8.94 8.66 13.64
CA ARG A 255 8.23 8.97 14.88
C ARG A 255 6.72 8.73 14.77
N ALA A 256 6.11 9.05 13.62
CA ALA A 256 4.69 8.80 13.40
C ALA A 256 4.41 7.29 13.31
N MET A 257 5.21 6.57 12.53
CA MET A 257 5.11 5.12 12.42
C MET A 257 5.32 4.41 13.77
N HIS A 258 6.34 4.80 14.53
CA HIS A 258 6.55 4.24 15.86
C HIS A 258 5.36 4.48 16.81
N THR A 259 4.75 5.69 16.76
CA THR A 259 3.58 6.00 17.59
C THR A 259 2.41 5.06 17.24
N ALA A 260 2.16 4.84 15.95
CA ALA A 260 1.10 3.94 15.49
C ALA A 260 1.39 2.48 15.90
N TRP A 261 2.61 1.99 15.69
CA TRP A 261 3.00 0.62 16.07
C TRP A 261 2.91 0.39 17.58
N ALA A 262 3.37 1.37 18.38
CA ALA A 262 3.29 1.28 19.83
C ALA A 262 1.85 1.32 20.34
N ALA A 263 0.95 2.05 19.69
CA ALA A 263 -0.48 2.06 20.01
C ALA A 263 -1.12 0.71 19.69
N LEU A 264 -0.89 0.19 18.47
CA LEU A 264 -1.34 -1.13 18.03
C LEU A 264 -0.88 -2.25 18.97
N ALA A 265 0.39 -2.25 19.38
CA ALA A 265 0.95 -3.26 20.26
C ALA A 265 0.35 -3.23 21.68
N ARG A 266 -0.02 -2.03 22.20
CA ARG A 266 -0.61 -1.87 23.54
C ARG A 266 -2.06 -2.35 23.62
N GLU A 267 -2.87 -1.94 22.65
CA GLU A 267 -4.30 -2.28 22.63
C GLU A 267 -4.53 -3.79 22.47
N ARG A 268 -3.56 -4.49 21.90
CA ARG A 268 -3.66 -5.91 21.56
C ARG A 268 -2.99 -6.87 22.55
N GLY A 269 -2.26 -6.35 23.53
CA GLY A 269 -1.66 -7.17 24.58
C GLY A 269 -2.66 -7.90 25.49
N ALA A 270 -3.97 -7.68 25.30
CA ALA A 270 -5.06 -8.32 26.05
C ALA A 270 -5.88 -9.32 25.23
N ASP A 271 -5.73 -9.37 23.89
CA ASP A 271 -6.50 -10.27 23.01
C ASP A 271 -5.54 -11.05 22.10
N ASP A 272 -5.23 -12.29 22.50
CA ASP A 272 -4.28 -13.19 21.81
C ASP A 272 -4.71 -13.62 20.39
N ASN A 273 -5.92 -13.25 19.96
CA ASN A 273 -6.51 -13.73 18.69
C ASN A 273 -6.29 -12.82 17.48
N VAL A 274 -5.74 -11.62 17.63
CA VAL A 274 -5.49 -10.72 16.49
C VAL A 274 -4.03 -10.33 16.43
N GLU A 275 -3.26 -11.06 15.62
CA GLU A 275 -1.84 -10.83 15.47
C GLU A 275 -1.51 -9.74 14.47
N VAL A 276 -1.00 -8.62 14.97
CA VAL A 276 -0.30 -7.63 14.16
C VAL A 276 1.19 -7.91 14.21
N ARG A 277 1.78 -8.06 13.04
CA ARG A 277 3.21 -8.22 12.89
C ARG A 277 3.82 -6.95 12.30
N PHE A 278 4.97 -6.57 12.81
CA PHE A 278 5.72 -5.41 12.34
C PHE A 278 7.05 -5.86 11.75
N ALA A 279 7.41 -5.32 10.59
CA ALA A 279 8.65 -5.61 9.89
C ALA A 279 9.41 -4.32 9.56
N TYR A 280 10.65 -4.19 10.06
CA TYR A 280 11.50 -3.02 9.89
C TYR A 280 12.71 -3.35 9.01
N TYR A 281 12.83 -2.65 7.87
CA TYR A 281 13.89 -2.87 6.88
C TYR A 281 14.92 -1.74 6.93
N PRO A 282 16.17 -2.02 7.37
CA PRO A 282 17.21 -0.99 7.56
C PRO A 282 17.57 -0.23 6.28
N ASP A 283 17.54 -0.91 5.13
CA ASP A 283 17.92 -0.36 3.82
C ASP A 283 16.69 0.06 2.98
N GLY A 284 15.47 -0.12 3.51
CA GLY A 284 14.23 0.14 2.78
C GLY A 284 13.87 1.62 2.71
N TYR A 285 13.22 2.02 1.62
CA TYR A 285 12.64 3.34 1.40
C TYR A 285 11.11 3.30 1.47
N HIS A 286 10.45 4.39 1.10
CA HIS A 286 8.98 4.48 1.14
C HIS A 286 8.29 3.51 0.20
N LEU A 287 8.75 3.43 -1.06
CA LEU A 287 8.25 2.48 -2.05
C LEU A 287 8.92 1.12 -1.90
N LEU A 288 8.87 0.57 -0.69
CA LEU A 288 9.61 -0.59 -0.23
C LEU A 288 9.52 -1.80 -1.18
N LEU A 289 8.33 -2.05 -1.74
CA LEU A 289 8.07 -3.17 -2.66
C LEU A 289 8.56 -2.90 -4.09
N ARG A 290 9.14 -1.72 -4.35
CA ARG A 290 9.73 -1.32 -5.64
C ARG A 290 11.23 -1.02 -5.53
N ASP A 291 11.82 -1.07 -4.32
CA ASP A 291 13.24 -0.84 -4.06
C ASP A 291 14.14 -1.87 -4.78
N GLN A 292 15.43 -1.60 -4.82
CA GLN A 292 16.39 -2.56 -5.39
C GLN A 292 16.39 -3.88 -4.61
N ARG A 293 16.28 -3.82 -3.29
CA ARG A 293 16.22 -4.99 -2.39
C ARG A 293 14.79 -5.43 -2.05
N ARG A 294 13.80 -5.18 -2.92
CA ARG A 294 12.39 -5.59 -2.75
C ARG A 294 12.17 -7.08 -2.62
N ASP A 295 13.15 -7.90 -3.00
CA ASP A 295 13.15 -9.35 -2.82
C ASP A 295 12.94 -9.74 -1.35
N LEU A 296 13.56 -9.03 -0.41
CA LEU A 296 13.43 -9.31 1.02
C LEU A 296 11.99 -9.10 1.52
N PRO A 297 11.39 -7.89 1.42
CA PRO A 297 10.02 -7.70 1.88
C PRO A 297 9.01 -8.54 1.07
N MET A 298 9.28 -8.86 -0.19
CA MET A 298 8.41 -9.73 -0.98
C MET A 298 8.41 -11.18 -0.49
N GLN A 299 9.58 -11.73 -0.13
CA GLN A 299 9.70 -13.05 0.49
C GLN A 299 8.97 -13.08 1.83
N ASP A 300 9.12 -12.05 2.65
CA ASP A 300 8.44 -11.93 3.95
C ASP A 300 6.92 -11.89 3.78
N VAL A 301 6.41 -11.10 2.83
CA VAL A 301 4.98 -11.03 2.51
C VAL A 301 4.44 -12.40 2.10
N ILE A 302 5.10 -13.10 1.19
CA ILE A 302 4.68 -14.42 0.72
C ILE A 302 4.70 -15.43 1.88
N ALA A 303 5.78 -15.46 2.66
CA ALA A 303 5.90 -16.36 3.80
C ALA A 303 4.82 -16.10 4.86
N TRP A 304 4.54 -14.82 5.15
CA TRP A 304 3.47 -14.44 6.08
C TRP A 304 2.09 -14.85 5.57
N MET A 305 1.78 -14.60 4.29
CA MET A 305 0.52 -15.02 3.68
C MET A 305 0.34 -16.54 3.73
N MET A 306 1.39 -17.31 3.45
CA MET A 306 1.37 -18.77 3.54
C MET A 306 1.18 -19.25 4.99
N GLY A 307 1.82 -18.58 5.95
CA GLY A 307 1.62 -18.83 7.38
C GLY A 307 0.17 -18.64 7.79
N ILE A 308 -0.44 -17.51 7.46
CA ILE A 308 -1.85 -17.21 7.71
C ILE A 308 -2.75 -18.27 7.06
N ALA A 309 -2.50 -18.63 5.79
CA ALA A 309 -3.28 -19.66 5.09
C ALA A 309 -3.20 -21.02 5.77
N GLY A 310 -2.05 -21.35 6.38
CA GLY A 310 -1.83 -22.58 7.16
C GLY A 310 -2.29 -22.50 8.62
N GLY A 311 -2.95 -21.41 9.03
CA GLY A 311 -3.38 -21.20 10.43
C GLY A 311 -2.21 -20.91 11.40
N ARG A 312 -1.05 -20.50 10.90
CA ARG A 312 0.15 -20.21 11.66
C ARG A 312 0.60 -18.79 11.43
N ASN A 313 0.53 -17.99 12.48
CA ASN A 313 0.96 -16.60 12.45
C ASN A 313 2.26 -16.36 13.25
N ASP A 314 2.79 -17.41 13.87
CA ASP A 314 3.99 -17.42 14.71
C ASP A 314 5.29 -17.64 13.93
N ILE A 315 5.21 -17.95 12.62
CA ILE A 315 6.41 -18.23 11.81
C ILE A 315 7.21 -16.92 11.62
N PRO A 316 8.49 -16.87 12.04
CA PRO A 316 9.34 -15.69 11.81
C PRO A 316 9.46 -15.38 10.31
N LEU A 317 9.57 -14.08 9.99
CA LEU A 317 9.80 -13.67 8.60
C LEU A 317 11.19 -14.10 8.12
N PRO A 318 11.34 -14.59 6.88
CA PRO A 318 12.62 -15.08 6.35
C PRO A 318 13.77 -14.08 6.46
N SER A 319 13.49 -12.78 6.34
CA SER A 319 14.53 -11.74 6.45
C SER A 319 14.91 -11.41 7.91
N GLY A 320 14.12 -11.86 8.91
CA GLY A 320 14.23 -11.43 10.30
C GLY A 320 13.84 -9.97 10.54
N ALA A 321 13.10 -9.34 9.60
CA ALA A 321 12.69 -7.94 9.71
C ALA A 321 11.71 -7.71 10.87
N ASP A 322 10.99 -8.75 11.30
CA ASP A 322 10.06 -8.71 12.45
C ASP A 322 10.76 -8.83 13.82
N HIS A 323 12.02 -9.30 13.85
CA HIS A 323 12.77 -9.38 15.10
C HIS A 323 12.98 -7.99 15.69
N ASP A 324 12.44 -7.74 16.90
CA ASP A 324 12.55 -6.47 17.62
C ASP A 324 12.19 -5.22 16.79
N ALA A 325 11.29 -5.34 15.80
CA ALA A 325 10.99 -4.29 14.82
C ALA A 325 10.62 -2.95 15.48
N ILE A 326 9.78 -2.94 16.53
CA ILE A 326 9.38 -1.72 17.26
C ILE A 326 10.59 -1.10 17.97
N ALA A 327 11.43 -1.91 18.63
CA ALA A 327 12.62 -1.43 19.33
C ALA A 327 13.65 -0.85 18.34
N ARG A 328 13.85 -1.50 17.19
CA ARG A 328 14.73 -1.03 16.11
C ARG A 328 14.24 0.28 15.53
N LEU A 329 12.93 0.41 15.24
CA LEU A 329 12.32 1.65 14.78
C LEU A 329 12.47 2.76 15.82
N ARG A 330 12.27 2.46 17.12
CA ARG A 330 12.48 3.43 18.21
C ARG A 330 13.92 3.93 18.26
N ALA A 331 14.90 3.04 18.19
CA ALA A 331 16.32 3.40 18.19
C ALA A 331 16.72 4.24 16.98
N ALA A 332 16.04 4.10 15.84
CA ALA A 332 16.30 4.85 14.62
C ALA A 332 15.72 6.27 14.61
N GLN A 333 14.90 6.68 15.60
CA GLN A 333 14.32 8.03 15.67
C GLN A 333 15.33 9.13 16.05
N GLY A 334 16.43 8.75 16.67
CA GLY A 334 17.47 9.68 17.12
C GLY A 334 18.63 9.89 16.15
N ARG A 335 18.53 9.35 14.93
CA ARG A 335 19.58 9.44 13.89
C ARG A 335 19.14 10.26 12.72
#